data_beb2b76ca60351697d0e8dec4e4932c2
#
_entry.id   beb2b76ca60351697d0e8dec4e4932c2
#
_cell.length_a   1.000
_cell.length_b   1.000
_cell.length_c   1.000
_cell.angle_alpha   90.00
_cell.angle_beta   90.00
_cell.angle_gamma   90.00
#
_symmetry.space_group_name_H-M   'P 1'
#
loop_
_entity.id
_entity.type
_entity.pdbx_description
1 polymer ?
#
loop_
_entity_poly.entity_id
_entity_poly.type
_entity_poly.pdbx_seq_one_letter_code
_entity_poly.pdbx_strand_id
1 'polypeptide(L)'
;HKTSQAGFVTPSGKIACTYYAMGTNEFARCDLRSGSLPVPQELKDDCEFDMGGSMIVDTKGARPNCVSDVTAVQSTAQAQEARWWTPELGATANDEAILPYNYSVGVSMTRCESRPTGVTCRVGDHGFRINDSSYTTW
;
A
#
# COMPACT_ATOMS: atom_id res chain seq x y z
N HIS A 1 5.15 -10.49 -9.51
CA HIS A 1 6.43 -10.81 -8.90
C HIS A 1 6.25 -11.29 -7.46
N LYS A 2 6.97 -12.32 -7.06
CA LYS A 2 6.78 -12.96 -5.76
C LYS A 2 7.82 -12.48 -4.75
N THR A 3 7.37 -11.89 -3.66
CA THR A 3 8.21 -11.49 -2.54
C THR A 3 7.36 -11.44 -1.26
N SER A 4 7.96 -11.78 -0.13
CA SER A 4 7.26 -11.80 1.16
C SER A 4 7.09 -10.41 1.78
N GLN A 5 7.81 -9.43 1.28
CA GLN A 5 7.73 -8.04 1.74
C GLN A 5 8.06 -7.11 0.60
N ALA A 6 7.24 -6.08 0.41
CA ALA A 6 7.51 -5.02 -0.55
C ALA A 6 7.01 -3.70 0.01
N GLY A 7 7.75 -2.64 -0.26
CA GLY A 7 7.33 -1.28 0.02
C GLY A 7 7.65 -0.43 -1.19
N PHE A 8 6.65 0.19 -1.79
CA PHE A 8 6.78 0.89 -3.06
C PHE A 8 5.99 2.18 -3.07
N VAL A 9 6.29 3.00 -4.06
CA VAL A 9 5.52 4.20 -4.36
C VAL A 9 4.96 4.07 -5.78
N THR A 10 3.81 4.68 -6.01
CA THR A 10 3.22 4.74 -7.36
C THR A 10 4.00 5.72 -8.25
N PRO A 11 3.89 5.59 -9.59
CA PRO A 11 4.59 6.52 -10.49
C PRO A 11 4.27 7.99 -10.27
N SER A 12 3.05 8.31 -9.80
CA SER A 12 2.67 9.70 -9.48
C SER A 12 3.33 10.22 -8.21
N GLY A 13 3.86 9.32 -7.37
CA GLY A 13 4.40 9.67 -6.05
C GLY A 13 3.35 9.95 -4.99
N LYS A 14 2.07 9.81 -5.31
CA LYS A 14 0.96 10.19 -4.41
C LYS A 14 0.57 9.10 -3.41
N ILE A 15 0.87 7.86 -3.71
CA ILE A 15 0.48 6.72 -2.87
C ILE A 15 1.72 5.87 -2.59
N ALA A 16 1.95 5.56 -1.32
CA ALA A 16 3.00 4.67 -0.88
C ALA A 16 2.38 3.46 -0.18
N CYS A 17 2.85 2.27 -0.52
CA CYS A 17 2.30 1.03 0.00
C CYS A 17 3.38 0.12 0.53
N THR A 18 3.02 -0.69 1.51
CA THR A 18 3.86 -1.79 1.98
C THR A 18 2.98 -3.00 2.22
N TYR A 19 3.52 -4.17 1.98
CA TYR A 19 2.87 -5.39 2.43
C TYR A 19 3.88 -6.33 3.09
N TYR A 20 3.35 -7.21 3.90
CA TYR A 20 4.10 -8.19 4.66
C TYR A 20 3.31 -9.49 4.64
N ALA A 21 3.95 -10.59 4.26
CA ALA A 21 3.29 -11.88 4.12
C ALA A 21 4.23 -12.99 4.56
N MET A 22 4.49 -13.05 5.88
CA MET A 22 5.31 -14.09 6.48
C MET A 22 4.59 -14.72 7.66
N GLY A 23 4.62 -16.04 7.74
CA GLY A 23 3.97 -16.78 8.80
C GLY A 23 2.47 -16.61 8.78
N THR A 24 1.88 -16.29 9.94
CA THR A 24 0.45 -16.04 10.09
C THR A 24 0.09 -14.58 9.97
N ASN A 25 1.08 -13.68 9.83
CA ASN A 25 0.86 -12.25 9.68
C ASN A 25 0.93 -11.87 8.22
N GLU A 26 -0.24 -11.56 7.64
CA GLU A 26 -0.33 -11.01 6.30
C GLU A 26 -1.13 -9.72 6.37
N PHE A 27 -0.56 -8.63 5.84
CA PHE A 27 -1.28 -7.38 5.70
C PHE A 27 -0.71 -6.58 4.55
N ALA A 28 -1.53 -5.67 4.03
CA ALA A 28 -1.09 -4.66 3.10
C ALA A 28 -1.63 -3.31 3.56
N ARG A 29 -0.81 -2.28 3.42
CA ARG A 29 -1.13 -0.92 3.85
C ARG A 29 -0.73 0.06 2.76
N CYS A 30 -1.60 1.02 2.48
CA CYS A 30 -1.29 2.12 1.57
C CYS A 30 -1.61 3.44 2.23
N ASP A 31 -0.71 4.40 2.08
CA ASP A 31 -0.84 5.75 2.62
C ASP A 31 -0.88 6.75 1.47
N LEU A 32 -1.76 7.74 1.58
CA LEU A 32 -1.74 8.90 0.70
C LEU A 32 -0.64 9.85 1.13
N ARG A 33 0.14 10.34 0.18
CA ARG A 33 1.13 11.39 0.39
C ARG A 33 0.54 12.78 0.16
N SER A 34 -0.63 12.83 -0.47
CA SER A 34 -1.40 14.05 -0.66
C SER A 34 -2.87 13.67 -0.77
N GLY A 35 -3.76 14.54 -0.34
CA GLY A 35 -5.19 14.27 -0.34
C GLY A 35 -5.65 13.58 0.93
N SER A 36 -6.92 13.22 0.95
CA SER A 36 -7.56 12.60 2.10
C SER A 36 -8.72 11.73 1.64
N LEU A 37 -8.93 10.61 2.32
CA LEU A 37 -10.02 9.70 2.05
C LEU A 37 -11.29 10.15 2.80
N PRO A 38 -12.51 9.93 2.22
CA PRO A 38 -13.77 10.33 2.87
C PRO A 38 -14.17 9.33 3.95
N VAL A 39 -13.42 9.30 5.03
CA VAL A 39 -13.67 8.38 6.15
C VAL A 39 -14.82 8.93 7.02
N PRO A 40 -15.80 8.07 7.41
CA PRO A 40 -16.88 8.50 8.29
C PRO A 40 -16.38 9.11 9.60
N GLN A 41 -17.06 10.16 10.07
CA GLN A 41 -16.65 10.88 11.26
C GLN A 41 -16.66 9.99 12.50
N GLU A 42 -17.58 9.03 12.58
CA GLU A 42 -17.64 8.11 13.71
C GLU A 42 -16.35 7.30 13.87
N LEU A 43 -15.73 6.90 12.77
CA LEU A 43 -14.46 6.19 12.82
C LEU A 43 -13.32 7.11 13.23
N LYS A 44 -13.35 8.37 12.78
CA LYS A 44 -12.35 9.37 13.16
C LYS A 44 -12.42 9.68 14.64
N ASP A 45 -13.62 9.74 15.20
CA ASP A 45 -13.84 10.04 16.62
C ASP A 45 -13.26 8.95 17.54
N ASP A 46 -13.25 7.68 17.07
CA ASP A 46 -12.69 6.56 17.81
C ASP A 46 -11.18 6.44 17.65
N CYS A 47 -10.56 7.26 16.81
CA CYS A 47 -9.14 7.18 16.51
C CYS A 47 -8.35 8.20 17.31
N GLU A 48 -7.36 7.75 18.08
CA GLU A 48 -6.47 8.63 18.86
C GLU A 48 -5.41 9.31 17.98
N PHE A 49 -5.21 8.82 16.78
CA PHE A 49 -4.23 9.33 15.81
C PHE A 49 -4.95 9.88 14.58
N ASP A 50 -4.28 9.89 13.45
CA ASP A 50 -4.86 10.37 12.21
C ASP A 50 -5.58 9.26 11.46
N MET A 51 -6.69 9.60 10.82
CA MET A 51 -7.43 8.69 9.95
C MET A 51 -7.88 9.44 8.70
N GLY A 52 -7.83 8.77 7.56
CA GLY A 52 -8.15 9.38 6.26
C GLY A 52 -6.97 9.42 5.31
N GLY A 53 -5.76 9.15 5.80
CA GLY A 53 -4.55 9.09 4.98
C GLY A 53 -4.03 7.67 4.73
N SER A 54 -4.65 6.65 5.31
CA SER A 54 -4.14 5.29 5.25
C SER A 54 -5.25 4.26 5.23
N MET A 55 -5.04 3.18 4.46
CA MET A 55 -5.89 2.00 4.44
C MET A 55 -5.06 0.76 4.76
N ILE A 56 -5.67 -0.19 5.43
CA ILE A 56 -5.04 -1.47 5.75
C ILE A 56 -6.00 -2.62 5.43
N VAL A 57 -5.46 -3.72 4.96
CA VAL A 57 -6.18 -4.99 4.78
C VAL A 57 -5.37 -6.13 5.38
N ASP A 58 -6.07 -7.03 6.06
CA ASP A 58 -5.51 -8.26 6.60
C ASP A 58 -6.54 -9.39 6.43
N THR A 59 -6.32 -10.53 7.06
CA THR A 59 -7.24 -11.67 6.93
C THR A 59 -8.62 -11.41 7.54
N LYS A 60 -8.75 -10.36 8.36
CA LYS A 60 -10.02 -10.00 9.01
C LYS A 60 -10.83 -8.99 8.21
N GLY A 61 -10.21 -8.28 7.28
CA GLY A 61 -10.90 -7.32 6.44
C GLY A 61 -10.06 -6.11 6.08
N ALA A 62 -10.67 -5.21 5.31
CA ALA A 62 -10.07 -3.96 4.88
C ALA A 62 -10.78 -2.81 5.59
N ARG A 63 -10.01 -1.79 6.00
CA ARG A 63 -10.53 -0.66 6.78
C ARG A 63 -9.59 0.54 6.73
N PRO A 64 -10.12 1.75 6.99
CA PRO A 64 -9.26 2.90 7.24
C PRO A 64 -8.34 2.63 8.44
N ASN A 65 -7.09 3.06 8.32
CA ASN A 65 -6.05 2.78 9.29
C ASN A 65 -5.85 3.98 10.23
N CYS A 66 -5.90 3.74 11.52
CA CYS A 66 -5.69 4.76 12.54
C CYS A 66 -4.22 4.75 12.94
N VAL A 67 -3.43 5.67 12.38
CA VAL A 67 -1.97 5.67 12.56
C VAL A 67 -1.43 7.08 12.71
N SER A 68 -0.29 7.19 13.40
CA SER A 68 0.46 8.43 13.54
C SER A 68 1.77 8.41 12.74
N ASP A 69 2.12 7.28 12.15
CA ASP A 69 3.35 7.13 11.36
C ASP A 69 3.02 7.04 9.85
N VAL A 70 4.06 7.04 9.05
CA VAL A 70 3.95 6.83 7.59
C VAL A 70 4.44 5.44 7.23
N THR A 71 3.91 4.90 6.14
CA THR A 71 4.31 3.57 5.68
C THR A 71 5.76 3.58 5.19
N ALA A 72 6.46 2.48 5.43
CA ALA A 72 7.83 2.31 4.97
C ALA A 72 7.84 2.00 3.47
N VAL A 73 8.64 2.74 2.73
CA VAL A 73 8.92 2.48 1.31
C VAL A 73 10.34 1.98 1.21
N GLN A 74 10.56 0.93 0.43
CA GLN A 74 11.88 0.40 0.24
C GLN A 74 12.71 1.33 -0.66
N SER A 75 13.99 1.48 -0.32
CA SER A 75 14.96 2.07 -1.24
C SER A 75 15.15 1.13 -2.44
N THR A 76 15.78 1.63 -3.51
CA THR A 76 16.06 0.79 -4.67
C THR A 76 16.91 -0.42 -4.30
N ALA A 77 17.89 -0.24 -3.40
CA ALA A 77 18.73 -1.34 -2.94
C ALA A 77 17.92 -2.39 -2.16
N GLN A 78 17.04 -1.95 -1.28
CA GLN A 78 16.19 -2.85 -0.50
C GLN A 78 15.20 -3.60 -1.39
N ALA A 79 14.60 -2.91 -2.36
CA ALA A 79 13.64 -3.50 -3.28
C ALA A 79 14.30 -4.51 -4.22
N GLN A 80 15.53 -4.24 -4.65
CA GLN A 80 16.31 -5.14 -5.47
C GLN A 80 16.70 -6.40 -4.69
N GLU A 81 17.11 -6.24 -3.45
CA GLU A 81 17.39 -7.36 -2.56
C GLU A 81 16.14 -8.20 -2.29
N ALA A 82 14.98 -7.57 -2.16
CA ALA A 82 13.68 -8.25 -2.02
C ALA A 82 13.21 -8.89 -3.32
N ARG A 83 13.91 -8.64 -4.44
CA ARG A 83 13.70 -9.29 -5.74
C ARG A 83 12.38 -8.96 -6.45
N TRP A 84 11.74 -7.86 -6.10
CA TRP A 84 10.56 -7.43 -6.84
C TRP A 84 10.85 -6.26 -7.79
N TRP A 85 12.00 -5.60 -7.64
CA TRP A 85 12.32 -4.36 -8.35
C TRP A 85 13.63 -4.50 -9.12
N THR A 86 13.67 -3.90 -10.31
CA THR A 86 14.86 -3.75 -11.13
C THR A 86 14.95 -2.30 -11.61
N PRO A 87 16.14 -1.81 -12.05
CA PRO A 87 16.30 -0.41 -12.44
C PRO A 87 15.32 0.10 -13.50
N GLU A 88 14.89 -0.75 -14.43
CA GLU A 88 13.96 -0.33 -15.48
C GLU A 88 12.56 0.02 -14.94
N LEU A 89 12.21 -0.39 -13.74
CA LEU A 89 10.94 -0.02 -13.12
C LEU A 89 10.94 1.42 -12.62
N GLY A 90 12.12 1.99 -12.36
CA GLY A 90 12.25 3.38 -11.99
C GLY A 90 12.23 3.63 -10.49
N ALA A 91 12.66 4.83 -10.12
CA ALA A 91 12.73 5.29 -8.75
C ALA A 91 12.44 6.78 -8.66
N THR A 92 12.03 7.23 -7.48
CA THR A 92 11.85 8.67 -7.21
C THR A 92 13.21 9.34 -6.97
N ALA A 93 13.19 10.68 -6.92
CA ALA A 93 14.38 11.46 -6.60
C ALA A 93 14.95 11.14 -5.20
N ASN A 94 14.13 10.58 -4.32
CA ASN A 94 14.52 10.18 -2.96
C ASN A 94 14.91 8.71 -2.87
N ASP A 95 15.22 8.07 -4.00
CA ASP A 95 15.63 6.66 -4.07
C ASP A 95 14.54 5.69 -3.56
N GLU A 96 13.30 6.01 -3.80
CA GLU A 96 12.18 5.14 -3.47
C GLU A 96 11.80 4.29 -4.68
N ALA A 97 11.68 2.98 -4.50
CA ALA A 97 11.36 2.06 -5.59
C ALA A 97 9.92 2.24 -6.07
N ILE A 98 9.74 2.38 -7.38
CA ILE A 98 8.44 2.57 -8.01
C ILE A 98 7.89 1.22 -8.46
N LEU A 99 6.60 0.97 -8.19
CA LEU A 99 5.83 -0.08 -8.85
C LEU A 99 5.06 0.56 -10.00
N PRO A 100 5.48 0.34 -11.25
CA PRO A 100 4.83 0.99 -12.40
C PRO A 100 3.37 0.62 -12.54
N TYR A 101 2.61 1.45 -13.23
CA TYR A 101 1.22 1.13 -13.56
C TYR A 101 1.14 -0.20 -14.33
N ASN A 102 0.11 -0.98 -13.99
CA ASN A 102 -0.17 -2.29 -14.57
C ASN A 102 0.80 -3.39 -14.13
N TYR A 103 1.57 -3.13 -13.08
CA TYR A 103 2.42 -4.11 -12.42
C TYR A 103 1.81 -4.51 -11.09
N SER A 104 2.13 -5.70 -10.64
CA SER A 104 1.70 -6.19 -9.33
C SER A 104 2.83 -6.89 -8.62
N VAL A 105 2.75 -6.88 -7.30
CA VAL A 105 3.66 -7.63 -6.43
C VAL A 105 2.82 -8.41 -5.41
N GLY A 106 3.28 -9.57 -5.02
CA GLY A 106 2.58 -10.34 -4.02
C GLY A 106 3.15 -11.73 -3.84
N VAL A 107 2.69 -12.37 -2.78
CA VAL A 107 3.01 -13.77 -2.46
C VAL A 107 1.92 -14.31 -1.56
N SER A 108 1.65 -15.63 -1.62
CA SER A 108 0.59 -16.24 -0.83
C SER A 108 -0.76 -15.57 -1.13
N MET A 109 -1.50 -15.15 -0.12
CA MET A 109 -2.81 -14.51 -0.28
C MET A 109 -2.71 -12.99 -0.47
N THR A 110 -1.52 -12.41 -0.33
CA THR A 110 -1.32 -10.95 -0.33
C THR A 110 -0.84 -10.48 -1.68
N ARG A 111 -1.49 -9.44 -2.22
CA ARG A 111 -1.14 -8.88 -3.52
C ARG A 111 -1.51 -7.41 -3.58
N CYS A 112 -0.61 -6.61 -4.12
CA CYS A 112 -0.87 -5.21 -4.47
C CYS A 112 -0.66 -4.98 -5.94
N GLU A 113 -1.49 -4.13 -6.54
CA GLU A 113 -1.48 -3.83 -7.97
C GLU A 113 -1.56 -2.33 -8.17
N SER A 114 -0.67 -1.80 -9.00
CA SER A 114 -0.61 -0.38 -9.34
C SER A 114 -1.35 -0.12 -10.66
N ARG A 115 -2.26 0.85 -10.65
CA ARG A 115 -3.04 1.27 -11.83
C ARG A 115 -3.11 2.79 -11.89
N PRO A 116 -3.31 3.38 -13.10
CA PRO A 116 -3.56 4.82 -13.18
C PRO A 116 -4.75 5.29 -12.35
N THR A 117 -5.73 4.40 -12.14
CA THR A 117 -6.95 4.68 -11.38
C THR A 117 -6.80 4.49 -9.87
N GLY A 118 -5.64 4.04 -9.41
CA GLY A 118 -5.36 3.82 -7.99
C GLY A 118 -4.63 2.53 -7.72
N VAL A 119 -4.46 2.22 -6.44
CA VAL A 119 -3.81 0.99 -6.00
C VAL A 119 -4.85 0.06 -5.40
N THR A 120 -4.78 -1.20 -5.78
CA THR A 120 -5.58 -2.27 -5.20
C THR A 120 -4.65 -3.20 -4.43
N CYS A 121 -4.94 -3.42 -3.15
CA CYS A 121 -4.26 -4.43 -2.34
C CYS A 121 -5.28 -5.38 -1.76
N ARG A 122 -4.92 -6.66 -1.66
CA ARG A 122 -5.82 -7.66 -1.08
C ARG A 122 -5.04 -8.70 -0.29
N VAL A 123 -5.75 -9.28 0.70
CA VAL A 123 -5.31 -10.45 1.46
C VAL A 123 -6.48 -11.42 1.46
N GLY A 124 -6.33 -12.54 0.77
CA GLY A 124 -7.42 -13.50 0.60
C GLY A 124 -8.62 -12.89 -0.11
N ASP A 125 -9.78 -12.96 0.53
CA ASP A 125 -11.05 -12.45 -0.02
C ASP A 125 -11.28 -10.97 0.29
N HIS A 126 -10.43 -10.36 1.11
CA HIS A 126 -10.57 -8.96 1.50
C HIS A 126 -9.60 -8.07 0.74
N GLY A 127 -10.00 -6.84 0.51
CA GLY A 127 -9.14 -5.90 -0.19
C GLY A 127 -9.65 -4.47 -0.13
N PHE A 128 -8.82 -3.58 -0.66
CA PHE A 128 -9.20 -2.19 -0.87
C PHE A 128 -8.64 -1.70 -2.19
N ARG A 129 -9.27 -0.67 -2.71
CA ARG A 129 -8.72 0.15 -3.79
C ARG A 129 -8.81 1.60 -3.36
N ILE A 130 -7.71 2.33 -3.53
CA ILE A 130 -7.65 3.75 -3.18
C ILE A 130 -7.07 4.56 -4.33
N ASN A 131 -7.51 5.80 -4.40
CA ASN A 131 -6.84 6.86 -5.14
C ASN A 131 -6.71 8.07 -4.20
N ASP A 132 -6.35 9.24 -4.71
CA ASP A 132 -6.08 10.41 -3.87
C ASP A 132 -7.33 11.03 -3.23
N SER A 133 -8.53 10.56 -3.55
CA SER A 133 -9.78 11.16 -3.07
C SER A 133 -10.87 10.17 -2.70
N SER A 134 -10.70 8.87 -2.95
CA SER A 134 -11.74 7.88 -2.70
C SER A 134 -11.16 6.49 -2.41
N TYR A 135 -11.99 5.65 -1.82
CA TYR A 135 -11.62 4.26 -1.56
C TYR A 135 -12.83 3.34 -1.67
N THR A 136 -12.55 2.07 -1.93
CA THR A 136 -13.53 0.98 -1.92
C THR A 136 -12.94 -0.18 -1.12
N THR A 137 -13.76 -0.87 -0.36
CA THR A 137 -13.35 -2.07 0.41
C THR A 137 -14.28 -3.24 0.11
N TRP A 138 -13.76 -4.45 0.30
CA TRP A 138 -14.55 -5.67 0.21
C TRP A 138 -14.00 -6.79 1.07
#